data_b025b4e479bb83bd4b7202a73d675feb
#
_entry.id   b025b4e479bb83bd4b7202a73d675feb
#
_cell.length_a   1.000
_cell.length_b   1.000
_cell.length_c   1.000
_cell.angle_alpha   90.00
_cell.angle_beta   90.00
_cell.angle_gamma   90.00
#
_symmetry.space_group_name_H-M   'P 1'
#
loop_
_entity.id
_entity.type
_entity.pdbx_description
1 polymer ?
#
loop_
_entity_poly.entity_id
_entity_poly.type
_entity_poly.pdbx_seq_one_letter_code
_entity_poly.pdbx_strand_id
1 'polypeptide(L)'
;MLFTSITYFLFLALSVIVYYLIPVKYRQLFLIAISIWFYMYVKVSYIFIVLFIIIINYWLGILIQQTDSGQRKKAFFYLSLLVNLSVLIFFKYWNFLILNLFDFFGWLHLNTSVSPPFLDIALPIGLSYYIFQTIGYITDVKRGTIAAETNFYRFTLFTIYFPKLLVGPIERANHFLPQLKRKISFDKENITEGAKRIAWGLFKKLVVADRIAIYHAKVISTVDHQSGGTIFLACILYTFQVYADFSGYTDIALGTARMFGFDLMENFKRPLLAKNVSDFWRRWHISLSSWVNDYIFNPIALKHRYWEEWGLFYALFISFLVIGIWHGAAWTYVFFGALQAIALIYETATRRARKKISKKINFQAYNVISILLTFLFVTFSLIIFQSQTIGDAFDIIYKMFSNSGELYLYPSIGIFMITGCAIMMIYDLQEEYKIVPFSLLSNKSWLVQQVAYALLLIYILMAGVFDGGQFIYFAF
;
A
#
# COMPACT_ATOMS: atom_id res chain seq x y z
N MET A 1 -5.24 -11.65 -13.22
CA MET A 1 -4.91 -10.63 -14.25
C MET A 1 -4.06 -9.54 -13.63
N LEU A 2 -2.97 -9.18 -14.28
CA LEU A 2 -2.20 -8.01 -13.88
C LEU A 2 -2.87 -6.75 -14.44
N PHE A 3 -2.90 -5.67 -13.66
CA PHE A 3 -3.49 -4.38 -14.06
C PHE A 3 -2.77 -3.72 -15.27
N THR A 4 -1.58 -4.19 -15.61
CA THR A 4 -0.78 -3.71 -16.75
C THR A 4 -0.96 -4.56 -18.01
N SER A 5 -1.73 -5.65 -17.95
CA SER A 5 -1.89 -6.59 -19.07
C SER A 5 -2.96 -6.15 -20.07
N ILE A 6 -2.78 -6.46 -21.34
CA ILE A 6 -3.78 -6.23 -22.39
C ILE A 6 -5.11 -6.93 -22.03
N THR A 7 -5.03 -8.14 -21.47
CA THR A 7 -6.19 -8.91 -21.01
C THR A 7 -7.02 -8.13 -19.99
N TYR A 8 -6.34 -7.39 -19.07
CA TYR A 8 -7.03 -6.53 -18.11
C TYR A 8 -7.77 -5.36 -18.78
N PHE A 9 -7.18 -4.71 -19.75
CA PHE A 9 -7.83 -3.59 -20.45
C PHE A 9 -9.01 -4.04 -21.29
N LEU A 10 -8.93 -5.20 -21.95
CA LEU A 10 -10.06 -5.81 -22.65
C LEU A 10 -11.19 -6.16 -21.66
N PHE A 11 -10.84 -6.78 -20.54
CA PHE A 11 -11.80 -7.07 -19.46
C PHE A 11 -12.43 -5.79 -18.92
N LEU A 12 -11.65 -4.75 -18.64
CA LEU A 12 -12.15 -3.47 -18.13
C LEU A 12 -13.10 -2.80 -19.12
N ALA A 13 -12.71 -2.68 -20.38
CA ALA A 13 -13.52 -2.06 -21.42
C ALA A 13 -14.88 -2.79 -21.57
N LEU A 14 -14.85 -4.11 -21.70
CA LEU A 14 -16.06 -4.92 -21.79
C LEU A 14 -16.93 -4.79 -20.53
N SER A 15 -16.32 -4.83 -19.34
CA SER A 15 -17.03 -4.71 -18.07
C SER A 15 -17.72 -3.36 -17.90
N VAL A 16 -17.05 -2.26 -18.28
CA VAL A 16 -17.64 -0.91 -18.21
C VAL A 16 -18.82 -0.78 -19.18
N ILE A 17 -18.67 -1.27 -20.42
CA ILE A 17 -19.74 -1.24 -21.42
C ILE A 17 -20.96 -2.02 -20.90
N VAL A 18 -20.77 -3.27 -20.48
CA VAL A 18 -21.87 -4.13 -19.99
C VAL A 18 -22.52 -3.51 -18.74
N TYR A 19 -21.73 -2.96 -17.80
CA TYR A 19 -22.23 -2.34 -16.58
C TYR A 19 -23.23 -1.21 -16.84
N TYR A 20 -22.99 -0.37 -17.85
CA TYR A 20 -23.90 0.73 -18.17
C TYR A 20 -25.07 0.30 -19.06
N LEU A 21 -24.94 -0.79 -19.82
CA LEU A 21 -26.02 -1.34 -20.63
C LEU A 21 -27.08 -2.10 -19.80
N ILE A 22 -26.66 -2.77 -18.72
CA ILE A 22 -27.60 -3.55 -17.89
C ILE A 22 -28.45 -2.65 -16.98
N PRO A 23 -29.72 -3.08 -16.67
CA PRO A 23 -30.56 -2.36 -15.73
C PRO A 23 -29.90 -2.17 -14.36
N VAL A 24 -30.10 -1.00 -13.74
CA VAL A 24 -29.46 -0.60 -12.47
C VAL A 24 -29.63 -1.66 -11.36
N LYS A 25 -30.79 -2.34 -11.30
CA LYS A 25 -31.08 -3.37 -10.29
C LYS A 25 -30.13 -4.58 -10.33
N TYR A 26 -29.51 -4.86 -11.49
CA TYR A 26 -28.59 -6.00 -11.66
C TYR A 26 -27.10 -5.61 -11.59
N ARG A 27 -26.77 -4.32 -11.54
CA ARG A 27 -25.38 -3.83 -11.58
C ARG A 27 -24.53 -4.32 -10.40
N GLN A 28 -25.10 -4.38 -9.19
CA GLN A 28 -24.36 -4.90 -8.05
C GLN A 28 -24.02 -6.39 -8.20
N LEU A 29 -24.98 -7.18 -8.69
CA LEU A 29 -24.77 -8.60 -8.96
C LEU A 29 -23.73 -8.81 -10.07
N PHE A 30 -23.77 -8.00 -11.12
CA PHE A 30 -22.77 -8.01 -12.17
C PHE A 30 -21.37 -7.68 -11.64
N LEU A 31 -21.22 -6.63 -10.79
CA LEU A 31 -19.94 -6.28 -10.19
C LEU A 31 -19.41 -7.40 -9.27
N ILE A 32 -20.28 -8.10 -8.54
CA ILE A 32 -19.88 -9.27 -7.75
C ILE A 32 -19.39 -10.38 -8.67
N ALA A 33 -20.11 -10.70 -9.73
CA ALA A 33 -19.76 -11.76 -10.67
C ALA A 33 -18.39 -11.51 -11.32
N ILE A 34 -18.15 -10.29 -11.83
CA ILE A 34 -16.86 -9.95 -12.44
C ILE A 34 -15.73 -9.86 -11.40
N SER A 35 -16.02 -9.50 -10.15
CA SER A 35 -15.01 -9.50 -9.07
C SER A 35 -14.62 -10.91 -8.67
N ILE A 36 -15.58 -11.83 -8.59
CA ILE A 36 -15.32 -13.27 -8.37
C ILE A 36 -14.49 -13.82 -9.54
N TRP A 37 -14.90 -13.56 -10.77
CA TRP A 37 -14.18 -14.03 -11.95
C TRP A 37 -12.75 -13.49 -12.01
N PHE A 38 -12.56 -12.19 -11.74
CA PHE A 38 -11.25 -11.55 -11.67
C PHE A 38 -10.33 -12.21 -10.62
N TYR A 39 -10.88 -12.54 -9.46
CA TYR A 39 -10.13 -13.16 -8.37
C TYR A 39 -9.77 -14.62 -8.69
N MET A 40 -10.73 -15.38 -9.23
CA MET A 40 -10.54 -16.77 -9.65
C MET A 40 -9.53 -16.93 -10.79
N TYR A 41 -9.32 -15.88 -11.60
CA TYR A 41 -8.30 -15.88 -12.66
C TYR A 41 -6.88 -16.09 -12.12
N VAL A 42 -6.62 -15.73 -10.87
CA VAL A 42 -5.33 -15.98 -10.22
C VAL A 42 -5.24 -17.42 -9.74
N LYS A 43 -6.19 -17.85 -8.89
CA LYS A 43 -6.30 -19.24 -8.41
C LYS A 43 -7.74 -19.46 -7.90
N VAL A 44 -8.41 -20.45 -8.47
CA VAL A 44 -9.84 -20.73 -8.19
C VAL A 44 -10.08 -21.02 -6.71
N SER A 45 -9.18 -21.75 -6.04
CA SER A 45 -9.36 -22.13 -4.64
C SER A 45 -9.39 -20.94 -3.66
N TYR A 46 -8.83 -19.78 -4.02
CA TYR A 46 -8.80 -18.62 -3.13
C TYR A 46 -10.18 -18.01 -2.89
N ILE A 47 -11.13 -18.22 -3.80
CA ILE A 47 -12.48 -17.69 -3.65
C ILE A 47 -13.19 -18.24 -2.41
N PHE A 48 -12.94 -19.50 -2.05
CA PHE A 48 -13.57 -20.12 -0.88
C PHE A 48 -13.15 -19.45 0.43
N ILE A 49 -11.89 -19.02 0.52
CA ILE A 49 -11.35 -18.30 1.70
C ILE A 49 -12.03 -16.95 1.84
N VAL A 50 -12.13 -16.20 0.76
CA VAL A 50 -12.76 -14.87 0.77
C VAL A 50 -14.25 -14.99 1.06
N LEU A 51 -14.96 -15.97 0.47
CA LEU A 51 -16.37 -16.20 0.75
C LEU A 51 -16.61 -16.61 2.22
N PHE A 52 -15.74 -17.44 2.77
CA PHE A 52 -15.78 -17.82 4.19
C PHE A 52 -15.68 -16.57 5.10
N ILE A 53 -14.72 -15.70 4.84
CA ILE A 53 -14.53 -14.44 5.59
C ILE A 53 -15.76 -13.53 5.43
N ILE A 54 -16.32 -13.42 4.23
CA ILE A 54 -17.52 -12.61 3.97
C ILE A 54 -18.70 -13.13 4.78
N ILE A 55 -19.02 -14.43 4.68
CA ILE A 55 -20.17 -15.03 5.32
C ILE A 55 -20.09 -14.84 6.84
N ILE A 56 -18.95 -15.18 7.44
CA ILE A 56 -18.78 -15.08 8.90
C ILE A 56 -18.89 -13.63 9.37
N ASN A 57 -18.19 -12.69 8.73
CA ASN A 57 -18.20 -11.30 9.19
C ASN A 57 -19.55 -10.60 8.91
N TYR A 58 -20.27 -10.99 7.86
CA TYR A 58 -21.64 -10.52 7.62
C TYR A 58 -22.56 -10.89 8.79
N TRP A 59 -22.61 -12.17 9.15
CA TRP A 59 -23.48 -12.65 10.24
C TRP A 59 -23.04 -12.10 11.60
N LEU A 60 -21.74 -12.11 11.90
CA LEU A 60 -21.23 -11.56 13.15
C LEU A 60 -21.49 -10.06 13.28
N GLY A 61 -21.43 -9.30 12.17
CA GLY A 61 -21.80 -7.89 12.17
C GLY A 61 -23.25 -7.65 12.59
N ILE A 62 -24.19 -8.43 12.04
CA ILE A 62 -25.61 -8.37 12.38
C ILE A 62 -25.82 -8.78 13.85
N LEU A 63 -25.22 -9.89 14.31
CA LEU A 63 -25.33 -10.38 15.68
C LEU A 63 -24.78 -9.36 16.70
N ILE A 64 -23.66 -8.70 16.39
CA ILE A 64 -23.09 -7.64 17.24
C ILE A 64 -24.07 -6.48 17.39
N GLN A 65 -24.76 -6.09 16.31
CA GLN A 65 -25.72 -4.99 16.37
C GLN A 65 -26.99 -5.34 17.10
N GLN A 66 -27.53 -6.55 16.88
CA GLN A 66 -28.81 -7.00 17.44
C GLN A 66 -28.74 -7.43 18.90
N THR A 67 -27.54 -7.65 19.44
CA THR A 67 -27.35 -8.12 20.80
C THR A 67 -27.28 -6.96 21.79
N ASP A 68 -28.19 -6.98 22.79
CA ASP A 68 -28.20 -6.04 23.92
C ASP A 68 -27.18 -6.41 25.02
N SER A 69 -26.86 -7.70 25.15
CA SER A 69 -25.92 -8.19 26.16
C SER A 69 -24.48 -7.75 25.81
N GLY A 70 -23.89 -6.93 26.67
CA GLY A 70 -22.50 -6.47 26.52
C GLY A 70 -21.48 -7.61 26.46
N GLN A 71 -21.72 -8.75 27.18
CA GLN A 71 -20.83 -9.90 27.12
C GLN A 71 -20.94 -10.66 25.80
N ARG A 72 -22.15 -10.91 25.29
CA ARG A 72 -22.38 -11.58 24.00
C ARG A 72 -21.82 -10.70 22.83
N LYS A 73 -22.04 -9.39 22.91
CA LYS A 73 -21.47 -8.44 21.94
C LYS A 73 -19.94 -8.51 21.88
N LYS A 74 -19.29 -8.63 23.05
CA LYS A 74 -17.83 -8.83 23.11
C LYS A 74 -17.43 -10.20 22.56
N ALA A 75 -18.17 -11.26 22.88
CA ALA A 75 -17.89 -12.61 22.40
C ALA A 75 -17.93 -12.70 20.88
N PHE A 76 -18.97 -12.18 20.24
CA PHE A 76 -19.07 -12.13 18.77
C PHE A 76 -17.97 -11.30 18.13
N PHE A 77 -17.60 -10.18 18.74
CA PHE A 77 -16.47 -9.37 18.27
C PHE A 77 -15.14 -10.12 18.33
N TYR A 78 -14.83 -10.75 19.48
CA TYR A 78 -13.58 -11.52 19.60
C TYR A 78 -13.58 -12.76 18.72
N LEU A 79 -14.74 -13.40 18.50
CA LEU A 79 -14.85 -14.50 17.52
C LEU A 79 -14.52 -14.03 16.12
N SER A 80 -15.02 -12.86 15.69
CA SER A 80 -14.66 -12.28 14.40
C SER A 80 -13.16 -12.00 14.30
N LEU A 81 -12.57 -11.39 15.34
CA LEU A 81 -11.12 -11.16 15.37
C LEU A 81 -10.33 -12.47 15.29
N LEU A 82 -10.72 -13.47 16.06
CA LEU A 82 -10.08 -14.79 16.07
C LEU A 82 -10.10 -15.42 14.68
N VAL A 83 -11.26 -15.46 14.02
CA VAL A 83 -11.38 -16.04 12.67
C VAL A 83 -10.52 -15.28 11.66
N ASN A 84 -10.61 -13.96 11.62
CA ASN A 84 -9.85 -13.15 10.68
C ASN A 84 -8.33 -13.31 10.91
N LEU A 85 -7.87 -13.24 12.16
CA LEU A 85 -6.46 -13.36 12.50
C LEU A 85 -5.95 -14.79 12.32
N SER A 86 -6.74 -15.82 12.62
CA SER A 86 -6.34 -17.23 12.39
C SER A 86 -6.10 -17.51 10.92
N VAL A 87 -6.96 -17.01 10.03
CA VAL A 87 -6.77 -17.14 8.58
C VAL A 87 -5.50 -16.41 8.14
N LEU A 88 -5.26 -15.20 8.65
CA LEU A 88 -4.05 -14.44 8.33
C LEU A 88 -2.79 -15.14 8.84
N ILE A 89 -2.80 -15.63 10.09
CA ILE A 89 -1.69 -16.35 10.70
C ILE A 89 -1.40 -17.63 9.91
N PHE A 90 -2.42 -18.41 9.57
CA PHE A 90 -2.27 -19.65 8.84
C PHE A 90 -1.62 -19.47 7.46
N PHE A 91 -2.08 -18.49 6.67
CA PHE A 91 -1.58 -18.32 5.31
C PHE A 91 -0.30 -17.48 5.22
N LYS A 92 -0.08 -16.52 6.13
CA LYS A 92 1.04 -15.58 6.02
C LYS A 92 2.16 -15.84 7.03
N TYR A 93 1.82 -16.24 8.27
CA TYR A 93 2.81 -16.27 9.35
C TYR A 93 3.17 -17.66 9.84
N TRP A 94 2.48 -18.71 9.39
CA TRP A 94 2.70 -20.08 9.87
C TRP A 94 4.16 -20.50 9.81
N ASN A 95 4.78 -20.45 8.64
CA ASN A 95 6.16 -20.89 8.45
C ASN A 95 7.15 -20.05 9.27
N PHE A 96 6.91 -18.74 9.36
CA PHE A 96 7.73 -17.85 10.19
C PHE A 96 7.64 -18.20 11.67
N LEU A 97 6.44 -18.46 12.19
CA LEU A 97 6.24 -18.83 13.59
C LEU A 97 6.87 -20.19 13.89
N ILE A 98 6.70 -21.17 13.02
CA ILE A 98 7.30 -22.50 13.16
C ILE A 98 8.83 -22.41 13.13
N LEU A 99 9.40 -21.68 12.16
CA LEU A 99 10.85 -21.48 12.11
C LEU A 99 11.39 -20.92 13.43
N ASN A 100 10.83 -19.80 13.91
CA ASN A 100 11.29 -19.17 15.15
C ASN A 100 11.07 -20.08 16.39
N LEU A 101 10.02 -20.90 16.40
CA LEU A 101 9.79 -21.86 17.49
C LEU A 101 10.87 -22.95 17.50
N PHE A 102 11.23 -23.48 16.35
CA PHE A 102 12.30 -24.49 16.26
C PHE A 102 13.68 -23.91 16.55
N ASP A 103 13.97 -22.68 16.10
CA ASP A 103 15.19 -21.96 16.45
C ASP A 103 15.28 -21.75 17.96
N PHE A 104 14.17 -21.41 18.61
CA PHE A 104 14.09 -21.25 20.07
C PHE A 104 14.35 -22.60 20.80
N PHE A 105 13.79 -23.72 20.31
CA PHE A 105 14.08 -25.04 20.88
C PHE A 105 15.56 -25.43 20.67
N GLY A 106 16.15 -25.12 19.52
CA GLY A 106 17.58 -25.31 19.26
C GLY A 106 18.44 -24.51 20.23
N TRP A 107 18.06 -23.25 20.51
CA TRP A 107 18.75 -22.41 21.49
C TRP A 107 18.66 -22.96 22.91
N LEU A 108 17.56 -23.61 23.27
CA LEU A 108 17.38 -24.31 24.56
C LEU A 108 18.06 -25.70 24.59
N HIS A 109 18.79 -26.08 23.56
CA HIS A 109 19.37 -27.42 23.37
C HIS A 109 18.34 -28.57 23.46
N LEU A 110 17.09 -28.29 23.17
CA LEU A 110 16.03 -29.31 23.10
C LEU A 110 16.12 -29.96 21.71
N ASN A 111 16.71 -31.16 21.64
CA ASN A 111 16.75 -31.94 20.39
C ASN A 111 15.32 -32.38 20.03
N THR A 112 14.72 -31.71 19.06
CA THR A 112 13.48 -32.17 18.45
C THR A 112 13.80 -33.12 17.32
N SER A 113 13.46 -34.39 17.47
CA SER A 113 13.59 -35.41 16.41
C SER A 113 12.63 -35.18 15.24
N VAL A 114 11.80 -34.15 15.34
CA VAL A 114 10.74 -33.83 14.40
C VAL A 114 11.19 -32.67 13.51
N SER A 115 11.09 -32.85 12.19
CA SER A 115 11.30 -31.75 11.23
C SER A 115 10.18 -30.71 11.35
N PRO A 116 10.51 -29.41 11.15
CA PRO A 116 9.51 -28.35 11.19
C PRO A 116 8.34 -28.61 10.21
N PRO A 117 7.07 -28.54 10.65
CA PRO A 117 5.90 -28.76 9.79
C PRO A 117 5.63 -27.53 8.91
N PHE A 118 6.52 -27.22 7.98
CA PHE A 118 6.32 -26.15 7.02
C PHE A 118 5.20 -26.46 6.04
N LEU A 119 4.43 -25.43 5.70
CA LEU A 119 3.34 -25.50 4.74
C LEU A 119 3.78 -24.86 3.42
N ASP A 120 3.67 -25.60 2.33
CA ASP A 120 3.81 -25.06 0.97
C ASP A 120 2.45 -24.55 0.47
N ILE A 121 1.98 -23.47 1.06
CA ILE A 121 0.70 -22.86 0.72
C ILE A 121 0.96 -21.44 0.22
N ALA A 122 0.64 -21.22 -1.05
CA ALA A 122 0.73 -19.86 -1.60
C ALA A 122 -0.26 -18.92 -0.93
N LEU A 123 0.21 -17.73 -0.54
CA LEU A 123 -0.60 -16.68 0.09
C LEU A 123 -1.72 -16.21 -0.86
N PRO A 124 -3.00 -16.22 -0.44
CA PRO A 124 -4.07 -15.64 -1.23
C PRO A 124 -3.84 -14.14 -1.45
N ILE A 125 -3.82 -13.72 -2.70
CA ILE A 125 -3.57 -12.33 -3.06
C ILE A 125 -4.66 -11.43 -2.44
N GLY A 126 -4.25 -10.31 -1.84
CA GLY A 126 -5.15 -9.37 -1.18
C GLY A 126 -5.64 -9.80 0.20
N LEU A 127 -5.22 -10.97 0.73
CA LEU A 127 -5.67 -11.50 2.03
C LEU A 127 -5.59 -10.45 3.15
N SER A 128 -4.45 -9.82 3.32
CA SER A 128 -4.23 -8.81 4.36
C SER A 128 -5.15 -7.60 4.21
N TYR A 129 -5.46 -7.20 2.97
CA TYR A 129 -6.31 -6.03 2.68
C TYR A 129 -7.76 -6.28 3.08
N TYR A 130 -8.37 -7.37 2.62
CA TYR A 130 -9.78 -7.62 2.96
C TYR A 130 -9.98 -8.05 4.42
N ILE A 131 -8.97 -8.67 5.06
CA ILE A 131 -9.02 -8.93 6.50
C ILE A 131 -9.02 -7.63 7.30
N PHE A 132 -8.12 -6.69 7.00
CA PHE A 132 -8.11 -5.38 7.68
C PHE A 132 -9.41 -4.60 7.44
N GLN A 133 -9.95 -4.70 6.24
CA GLN A 133 -11.22 -4.09 5.90
C GLN A 133 -12.39 -4.67 6.70
N THR A 134 -12.46 -5.99 6.86
CA THR A 134 -13.51 -6.66 7.65
C THR A 134 -13.34 -6.44 9.15
N ILE A 135 -12.10 -6.45 9.69
CA ILE A 135 -11.83 -6.09 11.08
C ILE A 135 -12.25 -4.64 11.38
N GLY A 136 -11.95 -3.70 10.47
CA GLY A 136 -12.41 -2.32 10.58
C GLY A 136 -13.92 -2.22 10.64
N TYR A 137 -14.62 -2.86 9.70
CA TYR A 137 -16.08 -2.91 9.68
C TYR A 137 -16.68 -3.45 10.99
N ILE A 138 -16.23 -4.61 11.47
CA ILE A 138 -16.71 -5.21 12.71
C ILE A 138 -16.44 -4.33 13.93
N THR A 139 -15.28 -3.66 13.94
CA THR A 139 -14.93 -2.73 15.02
C THR A 139 -15.86 -1.51 15.02
N ASP A 140 -16.17 -0.97 13.86
CA ASP A 140 -17.05 0.18 13.71
C ASP A 140 -18.50 -0.16 14.08
N VAL A 141 -19.00 -1.35 13.70
CA VAL A 141 -20.31 -1.85 14.13
C VAL A 141 -20.36 -2.02 15.66
N LYS A 142 -19.31 -2.62 16.26
CA LYS A 142 -19.23 -2.77 17.72
C LYS A 142 -19.23 -1.43 18.47
N ARG A 143 -18.52 -0.41 17.91
CA ARG A 143 -18.47 0.95 18.47
C ARG A 143 -19.79 1.70 18.28
N GLY A 144 -20.68 1.23 17.40
CA GLY A 144 -21.91 1.92 17.03
C GLY A 144 -21.68 3.12 16.10
N THR A 145 -20.51 3.25 15.49
CA THR A 145 -20.18 4.33 14.52
C THR A 145 -20.86 4.11 13.19
N ILE A 146 -21.14 2.86 12.83
CA ILE A 146 -21.93 2.47 11.66
C ILE A 146 -22.95 1.40 12.05
N ALA A 147 -24.06 1.36 11.32
CA ALA A 147 -24.99 0.23 11.39
C ALA A 147 -24.42 -0.97 10.60
N ALA A 148 -24.74 -2.19 11.06
CA ALA A 148 -24.40 -3.39 10.31
C ALA A 148 -25.13 -3.39 8.96
N GLU A 149 -24.41 -3.74 7.88
CA GLU A 149 -25.02 -3.86 6.53
C GLU A 149 -25.85 -5.14 6.49
N THR A 150 -27.16 -5.00 6.27
CA THR A 150 -28.11 -6.10 6.23
C THR A 150 -28.28 -6.69 4.83
N ASN A 151 -27.79 -6.03 3.80
CA ASN A 151 -27.82 -6.54 2.42
C ASN A 151 -26.53 -7.30 2.13
N PHE A 152 -26.64 -8.63 1.99
CA PHE A 152 -25.52 -9.52 1.74
C PHE A 152 -24.74 -9.17 0.46
N TYR A 153 -25.40 -8.74 -0.62
CA TYR A 153 -24.74 -8.36 -1.87
C TYR A 153 -23.87 -7.11 -1.69
N ARG A 154 -24.33 -6.11 -0.92
CA ARG A 154 -23.54 -4.92 -0.64
C ARG A 154 -22.32 -5.22 0.23
N PHE A 155 -22.51 -6.06 1.25
CA PHE A 155 -21.39 -6.47 2.10
C PHE A 155 -20.36 -7.30 1.32
N THR A 156 -20.82 -8.21 0.45
CA THR A 156 -19.96 -8.96 -0.45
C THR A 156 -19.18 -8.01 -1.35
N LEU A 157 -19.85 -7.07 -2.02
CA LEU A 157 -19.19 -6.12 -2.92
C LEU A 157 -18.23 -5.18 -2.15
N PHE A 158 -18.59 -4.76 -0.93
CA PHE A 158 -17.66 -4.03 -0.05
C PHE A 158 -16.37 -4.82 0.20
N THR A 159 -16.40 -6.12 0.28
CA THR A 159 -15.21 -6.94 0.55
C THR A 159 -14.41 -7.26 -0.72
N ILE A 160 -15.08 -7.70 -1.82
CA ILE A 160 -14.41 -8.27 -3.01
C ILE A 160 -14.37 -7.36 -4.23
N TYR A 161 -14.76 -6.10 -4.15
CA TYR A 161 -14.78 -5.19 -5.30
C TYR A 161 -13.42 -5.18 -6.02
N PHE A 162 -13.39 -5.70 -7.26
CA PHE A 162 -12.14 -6.09 -7.94
C PHE A 162 -11.11 -4.97 -8.10
N PRO A 163 -11.47 -3.68 -8.30
CA PRO A 163 -10.45 -2.65 -8.45
C PRO A 163 -9.57 -2.47 -7.22
N LYS A 164 -10.12 -2.71 -6.01
CA LYS A 164 -9.38 -2.56 -4.75
C LYS A 164 -8.87 -3.88 -4.17
N LEU A 165 -9.30 -5.02 -4.72
CA LEU A 165 -9.11 -6.33 -4.09
C LEU A 165 -7.64 -6.77 -4.01
N LEU A 166 -6.84 -6.46 -5.02
CA LEU A 166 -5.43 -6.89 -5.07
C LEU A 166 -4.51 -5.96 -4.27
N VAL A 167 -4.55 -4.67 -4.56
CA VAL A 167 -3.60 -3.66 -4.05
C VAL A 167 -4.28 -2.29 -3.85
N GLY A 168 -5.59 -2.25 -3.92
CA GLY A 168 -6.34 -1.03 -3.71
C GLY A 168 -6.29 -0.55 -2.26
N PRO A 169 -6.84 0.62 -1.97
CA PRO A 169 -6.92 1.14 -0.61
C PRO A 169 -7.69 0.21 0.32
N ILE A 170 -7.29 0.17 1.60
CA ILE A 170 -8.03 -0.50 2.67
C ILE A 170 -9.27 0.36 2.97
N GLU A 171 -10.35 0.11 2.21
CA GLU A 171 -11.56 0.91 2.25
C GLU A 171 -12.29 0.84 3.60
N ARG A 172 -12.91 1.97 3.97
CA ARG A 172 -13.78 2.06 5.13
C ARG A 172 -15.23 1.80 4.75
N ALA A 173 -15.95 1.07 5.62
CA ALA A 173 -17.36 0.76 5.41
C ALA A 173 -18.23 2.04 5.34
N ASN A 174 -17.94 3.03 6.19
CA ASN A 174 -18.64 4.32 6.19
C ASN A 174 -18.39 5.15 4.92
N HIS A 175 -17.31 4.90 4.18
CA HIS A 175 -17.01 5.57 2.92
C HIS A 175 -17.61 4.83 1.71
N PHE A 176 -17.48 3.52 1.64
CA PHE A 176 -17.83 2.76 0.45
C PHE A 176 -19.29 2.25 0.43
N LEU A 177 -19.83 1.73 1.56
CA LEU A 177 -21.21 1.21 1.60
C LEU A 177 -22.28 2.24 1.22
N PRO A 178 -22.21 3.53 1.60
CA PRO A 178 -23.16 4.52 1.14
C PRO A 178 -23.18 4.71 -0.38
N GLN A 179 -22.03 4.55 -1.06
CA GLN A 179 -21.93 4.67 -2.51
C GLN A 179 -22.67 3.54 -3.21
N LEU A 180 -22.67 2.31 -2.65
CA LEU A 180 -23.40 1.16 -3.17
C LEU A 180 -24.93 1.32 -3.08
N LYS A 181 -25.43 2.26 -2.28
CA LYS A 181 -26.87 2.57 -2.16
C LYS A 181 -27.36 3.56 -3.22
N ARG A 182 -26.44 4.25 -3.90
CA ARG A 182 -26.76 5.27 -4.91
C ARG A 182 -27.08 4.61 -6.24
N LYS A 183 -28.00 5.25 -6.99
CA LYS A 183 -28.21 4.93 -8.42
C LYS A 183 -27.15 5.67 -9.22
N ILE A 184 -26.22 4.94 -9.80
CA ILE A 184 -25.15 5.50 -10.63
C ILE A 184 -25.64 5.56 -12.06
N SER A 185 -25.64 6.74 -12.68
CA SER A 185 -25.87 6.95 -14.10
C SER A 185 -24.56 6.95 -14.87
N PHE A 186 -24.64 6.76 -16.20
CA PHE A 186 -23.47 6.96 -17.06
C PHE A 186 -23.04 8.42 -17.02
N ASP A 187 -21.75 8.64 -16.81
CA ASP A 187 -21.16 9.97 -16.79
C ASP A 187 -19.84 9.93 -17.56
N LYS A 188 -19.77 10.72 -18.64
CA LYS A 188 -18.58 10.83 -19.49
C LYS A 188 -17.37 11.35 -18.71
N GLU A 189 -17.56 12.22 -17.74
CA GLU A 189 -16.49 12.77 -16.93
C GLU A 189 -15.82 11.67 -16.08
N ASN A 190 -16.62 10.79 -15.48
CA ASN A 190 -16.10 9.65 -14.71
C ASN A 190 -15.25 8.71 -15.58
N ILE A 191 -15.66 8.47 -16.83
CA ILE A 191 -14.88 7.65 -17.77
C ILE A 191 -13.57 8.34 -18.13
N THR A 192 -13.64 9.63 -18.47
CA THR A 192 -12.46 10.40 -18.90
C THR A 192 -11.44 10.57 -17.78
N GLU A 193 -11.88 10.98 -16.60
CA GLU A 193 -11.00 11.15 -15.43
C GLU A 193 -10.43 9.79 -14.94
N GLY A 194 -11.26 8.73 -15.00
CA GLY A 194 -10.80 7.37 -14.74
C GLY A 194 -9.69 6.94 -15.71
N ALA A 195 -9.87 7.17 -17.01
CA ALA A 195 -8.88 6.84 -18.04
C ALA A 195 -7.58 7.64 -17.88
N LYS A 196 -7.67 8.95 -17.60
CA LYS A 196 -6.52 9.80 -17.31
C LYS A 196 -5.71 9.28 -16.12
N ARG A 197 -6.40 8.89 -15.05
CA ARG A 197 -5.77 8.37 -13.85
C ARG A 197 -5.09 7.03 -14.09
N ILE A 198 -5.72 6.14 -14.87
CA ILE A 198 -5.12 4.88 -15.32
C ILE A 198 -3.85 5.15 -16.14
N ALA A 199 -3.88 6.08 -17.10
CA ALA A 199 -2.71 6.43 -17.90
C ALA A 199 -1.54 6.93 -17.05
N TRP A 200 -1.81 7.78 -16.05
CA TRP A 200 -0.80 8.22 -15.09
C TRP A 200 -0.25 7.06 -14.24
N GLY A 201 -1.12 6.15 -13.79
CA GLY A 201 -0.71 4.94 -13.08
C GLY A 201 0.18 4.03 -13.92
N LEU A 202 -0.16 3.83 -15.20
CA LEU A 202 0.66 3.06 -16.15
C LEU A 202 2.03 3.69 -16.37
N PHE A 203 2.09 5.01 -16.53
CA PHE A 203 3.37 5.70 -16.63
C PHE A 203 4.25 5.42 -15.41
N LYS A 204 3.73 5.59 -14.20
CA LYS A 204 4.49 5.31 -12.97
C LYS A 204 4.96 3.86 -12.90
N LYS A 205 4.09 2.91 -13.23
CA LYS A 205 4.43 1.48 -13.17
C LYS A 205 5.41 1.09 -14.27
N LEU A 206 5.07 1.31 -15.55
CA LEU A 206 5.82 0.74 -16.67
C LEU A 206 7.09 1.51 -16.99
N VAL A 207 7.07 2.86 -16.83
CA VAL A 207 8.21 3.71 -17.22
C VAL A 207 9.14 3.97 -16.04
N VAL A 208 8.62 4.20 -14.84
CA VAL A 208 9.45 4.52 -13.67
C VAL A 208 9.81 3.26 -12.91
N ALA A 209 8.81 2.57 -12.34
CA ALA A 209 9.05 1.46 -11.42
C ALA A 209 9.76 0.28 -12.07
N ASP A 210 9.23 -0.25 -13.18
CA ASP A 210 9.77 -1.46 -13.81
C ASP A 210 11.14 -1.24 -14.45
N ARG A 211 11.41 -0.03 -14.94
CA ARG A 211 12.76 0.36 -15.40
C ARG A 211 13.79 0.37 -14.27
N ILE A 212 13.43 0.99 -13.16
CA ILE A 212 14.33 1.02 -11.99
C ILE A 212 14.51 -0.39 -11.44
N ALA A 213 13.46 -1.23 -11.44
CA ALA A 213 13.53 -2.60 -10.95
C ALA A 213 14.63 -3.41 -11.65
N ILE A 214 14.78 -3.28 -12.97
CA ILE A 214 15.82 -3.97 -13.75
C ILE A 214 17.22 -3.53 -13.27
N TYR A 215 17.44 -2.22 -13.16
CA TYR A 215 18.72 -1.68 -12.72
C TYR A 215 19.03 -2.08 -11.27
N HIS A 216 18.06 -1.85 -10.36
CA HIS A 216 18.22 -2.14 -8.95
C HIS A 216 18.50 -3.63 -8.68
N ALA A 217 17.73 -4.53 -9.29
CA ALA A 217 17.95 -5.97 -9.17
C ALA A 217 19.35 -6.38 -9.63
N LYS A 218 19.84 -5.81 -10.73
CA LYS A 218 21.19 -6.07 -11.24
C LYS A 218 22.27 -5.61 -10.26
N VAL A 219 22.13 -4.40 -9.69
CA VAL A 219 23.12 -3.86 -8.74
C VAL A 219 23.13 -4.67 -7.45
N ILE A 220 21.96 -4.97 -6.88
CA ILE A 220 21.87 -5.70 -5.61
C ILE A 220 22.34 -7.15 -5.75
N SER A 221 22.02 -7.83 -6.86
CA SER A 221 22.50 -9.21 -7.09
C SER A 221 24.02 -9.32 -7.26
N THR A 222 24.70 -8.22 -7.52
CA THR A 222 26.17 -8.15 -7.69
C THR A 222 26.82 -7.12 -6.77
N VAL A 223 26.23 -6.89 -5.59
CA VAL A 223 26.62 -5.83 -4.66
C VAL A 223 28.09 -5.88 -4.25
N ASP A 224 28.69 -7.07 -4.17
CA ASP A 224 30.09 -7.28 -3.85
C ASP A 224 31.05 -6.65 -4.87
N HIS A 225 30.62 -6.55 -6.12
CA HIS A 225 31.40 -6.04 -7.25
C HIS A 225 31.01 -4.62 -7.69
N GLN A 226 30.08 -3.97 -6.96
CA GLN A 226 29.64 -2.63 -7.27
C GLN A 226 30.36 -1.57 -6.44
N SER A 227 30.60 -0.40 -7.04
CA SER A 227 31.12 0.74 -6.28
C SER A 227 30.05 1.27 -5.29
N GLY A 228 30.50 1.86 -4.19
CA GLY A 228 29.62 2.47 -3.19
C GLY A 228 28.69 3.53 -3.77
N GLY A 229 29.17 4.32 -4.74
CA GLY A 229 28.34 5.29 -5.48
C GLY A 229 27.22 4.62 -6.29
N THR A 230 27.50 3.47 -6.90
CA THR A 230 26.50 2.67 -7.64
C THR A 230 25.43 2.11 -6.67
N ILE A 231 25.86 1.56 -5.53
CA ILE A 231 24.96 1.03 -4.50
C ILE A 231 24.06 2.14 -3.96
N PHE A 232 24.64 3.30 -3.64
CA PHE A 232 23.88 4.46 -3.14
C PHE A 232 22.85 4.95 -4.15
N LEU A 233 23.23 5.09 -5.44
CA LEU A 233 22.30 5.45 -6.51
C LEU A 233 21.17 4.42 -6.64
N ALA A 234 21.47 3.13 -6.61
CA ALA A 234 20.48 2.08 -6.67
C ALA A 234 19.47 2.16 -5.52
N CYS A 235 19.93 2.44 -4.29
CA CYS A 235 19.06 2.62 -3.11
C CYS A 235 18.18 3.87 -3.22
N ILE A 236 18.70 4.98 -3.74
CA ILE A 236 17.89 6.18 -4.05
C ILE A 236 16.82 5.85 -5.07
N LEU A 237 17.19 5.21 -6.16
CA LEU A 237 16.26 4.82 -7.23
C LEU A 237 15.22 3.82 -6.74
N TYR A 238 15.59 2.91 -5.83
CA TYR A 238 14.64 1.99 -5.20
C TYR A 238 13.54 2.73 -4.43
N THR A 239 13.84 3.86 -3.79
CA THR A 239 12.82 4.70 -3.15
C THR A 239 11.80 5.23 -4.17
N PHE A 240 12.26 5.66 -5.34
CA PHE A 240 11.39 6.04 -6.46
C PHE A 240 10.62 4.84 -7.01
N GLN A 241 11.26 3.68 -7.13
CA GLN A 241 10.64 2.45 -7.60
C GLN A 241 9.47 2.05 -6.72
N VAL A 242 9.65 1.95 -5.40
CA VAL A 242 8.60 1.55 -4.45
C VAL A 242 7.44 2.54 -4.48
N TYR A 243 7.73 3.84 -4.56
CA TYR A 243 6.68 4.86 -4.69
C TYR A 243 5.93 4.75 -6.02
N ALA A 244 6.65 4.67 -7.14
CA ALA A 244 6.03 4.61 -8.46
C ALA A 244 5.24 3.32 -8.67
N ASP A 245 5.75 2.18 -8.21
CA ASP A 245 5.09 0.88 -8.31
C ASP A 245 3.77 0.88 -7.54
N PHE A 246 3.81 1.20 -6.25
CA PHE A 246 2.63 1.13 -5.42
C PHE A 246 1.61 2.23 -5.74
N SER A 247 2.05 3.47 -5.93
CA SER A 247 1.13 4.54 -6.32
C SER A 247 0.58 4.35 -7.73
N GLY A 248 1.35 3.75 -8.65
CA GLY A 248 0.91 3.42 -10.00
C GLY A 248 -0.23 2.41 -10.00
N TYR A 249 -0.06 1.29 -9.29
CA TYR A 249 -1.14 0.31 -9.12
C TYR A 249 -2.37 0.92 -8.44
N THR A 250 -2.16 1.74 -7.41
CA THR A 250 -3.26 2.43 -6.72
C THR A 250 -4.01 3.35 -7.69
N ASP A 251 -3.32 4.13 -8.53
CA ASP A 251 -3.98 5.01 -9.49
C ASP A 251 -4.77 4.24 -10.55
N ILE A 252 -4.28 3.08 -11.00
CA ILE A 252 -5.04 2.21 -11.90
C ILE A 252 -6.32 1.71 -11.19
N ALA A 253 -6.22 1.29 -9.92
CA ALA A 253 -7.35 0.85 -9.12
C ALA A 253 -8.41 1.95 -8.92
N LEU A 254 -7.97 3.15 -8.55
CA LEU A 254 -8.85 4.31 -8.35
C LEU A 254 -9.49 4.76 -9.65
N GLY A 255 -8.71 4.84 -10.73
CA GLY A 255 -9.21 5.18 -12.06
C GLY A 255 -10.24 4.16 -12.58
N THR A 256 -9.98 2.87 -12.36
CA THR A 256 -10.92 1.80 -12.66
C THR A 256 -12.24 1.95 -11.89
N ALA A 257 -12.17 2.17 -10.58
CA ALA A 257 -13.34 2.37 -9.75
C ALA A 257 -14.16 3.61 -10.19
N ARG A 258 -13.45 4.69 -10.54
CA ARG A 258 -14.07 5.91 -11.06
C ARG A 258 -14.86 5.68 -12.34
N MET A 259 -14.38 4.82 -13.26
CA MET A 259 -15.11 4.47 -14.47
C MET A 259 -16.46 3.79 -14.18
N PHE A 260 -16.61 3.10 -13.05
CA PHE A 260 -17.87 2.54 -12.58
C PHE A 260 -18.69 3.52 -11.71
N GLY A 261 -18.22 4.74 -11.51
CA GLY A 261 -18.87 5.76 -10.69
C GLY A 261 -18.65 5.62 -9.18
N PHE A 262 -17.58 4.91 -8.76
CA PHE A 262 -17.20 4.77 -7.37
C PHE A 262 -15.91 5.53 -7.06
N ASP A 263 -15.89 6.20 -5.92
CA ASP A 263 -14.71 6.85 -5.39
C ASP A 263 -14.07 5.96 -4.31
N LEU A 264 -12.80 5.62 -4.49
CA LEU A 264 -12.00 4.94 -3.48
C LEU A 264 -11.12 5.93 -2.72
N MET A 265 -10.70 5.57 -1.50
CA MET A 265 -9.81 6.40 -0.68
C MET A 265 -8.46 6.60 -1.37
N GLU A 266 -7.93 7.83 -1.28
CA GLU A 266 -6.55 8.11 -1.73
C GLU A 266 -5.54 7.37 -0.85
N ASN A 267 -4.50 6.83 -1.50
CA ASN A 267 -3.46 6.08 -0.79
C ASN A 267 -2.10 6.80 -0.77
N PHE A 268 -1.89 7.74 -1.69
CA PHE A 268 -0.65 8.50 -1.79
C PHE A 268 -0.90 9.98 -2.05
N LYS A 269 -0.12 10.85 -1.40
CA LYS A 269 -0.17 12.30 -1.59
C LYS A 269 1.24 12.88 -1.58
N ARG A 270 1.98 12.66 -2.68
CA ARG A 270 3.35 13.20 -2.89
C ARG A 270 4.30 12.94 -1.70
N PRO A 271 4.51 11.67 -1.30
CA PRO A 271 5.21 11.32 -0.06
C PRO A 271 6.70 11.70 -0.08
N LEU A 272 7.34 11.75 -1.25
CA LEU A 272 8.76 12.10 -1.36
C LEU A 272 9.04 13.59 -1.05
N LEU A 273 7.99 14.44 -0.97
CA LEU A 273 8.07 15.83 -0.56
C LEU A 273 7.77 16.04 0.95
N ALA A 274 7.72 14.97 1.72
CA ALA A 274 7.47 15.04 3.15
C ALA A 274 8.63 15.70 3.90
N LYS A 275 8.30 16.58 4.86
CA LYS A 275 9.28 17.36 5.63
C LYS A 275 9.72 16.68 6.93
N ASN A 276 9.13 15.55 7.27
CA ASN A 276 9.45 14.73 8.44
C ASN A 276 8.75 13.37 8.32
N VAL A 277 9.13 12.39 9.15
CA VAL A 277 8.59 11.02 9.10
C VAL A 277 7.09 10.98 9.40
N SER A 278 6.60 11.82 10.30
CA SER A 278 5.17 11.95 10.58
C SER A 278 4.39 12.48 9.36
N ASP A 279 4.96 13.43 8.59
CA ASP A 279 4.39 13.93 7.35
C ASP A 279 4.45 12.88 6.24
N PHE A 280 5.55 12.10 6.17
CA PHE A 280 5.68 10.98 5.25
C PHE A 280 4.53 9.97 5.43
N TRP A 281 4.26 9.49 6.63
CA TRP A 281 3.20 8.53 6.90
C TRP A 281 1.78 9.08 6.71
N ARG A 282 1.58 10.39 6.76
CA ARG A 282 0.32 11.04 6.36
C ARG A 282 0.11 11.10 4.84
N ARG A 283 1.19 10.89 4.05
CA ARG A 283 1.21 10.96 2.60
C ARG A 283 1.44 9.59 1.94
N TRP A 284 1.96 8.64 2.70
CA TRP A 284 2.30 7.27 2.28
C TRP A 284 1.31 6.28 2.83
N HIS A 285 0.78 5.40 1.94
CA HIS A 285 -0.16 4.34 2.28
C HIS A 285 -1.25 4.81 3.27
N ILE A 286 -1.92 5.90 2.91
CA ILE A 286 -2.85 6.65 3.76
C ILE A 286 -3.94 5.75 4.33
N SER A 287 -4.47 4.81 3.53
CA SER A 287 -5.51 3.89 3.97
C SER A 287 -5.04 2.96 5.09
N LEU A 288 -3.80 2.46 5.05
CA LEU A 288 -3.18 1.66 6.12
C LEU A 288 -2.86 2.54 7.33
N SER A 289 -2.19 3.67 7.12
CA SER A 289 -1.78 4.58 8.20
C SER A 289 -2.98 5.09 9.00
N SER A 290 -4.07 5.47 8.31
CA SER A 290 -5.31 5.87 8.97
C SER A 290 -5.99 4.69 9.67
N TRP A 291 -5.96 3.48 9.08
CA TRP A 291 -6.50 2.28 9.70
C TRP A 291 -5.81 1.98 11.04
N VAL A 292 -4.48 1.97 11.04
CA VAL A 292 -3.69 1.74 12.26
C VAL A 292 -3.93 2.85 13.28
N ASN A 293 -4.04 4.11 12.83
CA ASN A 293 -4.36 5.23 13.71
C ASN A 293 -5.71 5.03 14.44
N ASP A 294 -6.77 4.64 13.70
CA ASP A 294 -8.13 4.55 14.26
C ASP A 294 -8.37 3.31 15.13
N TYR A 295 -7.75 2.18 14.77
CA TYR A 295 -8.05 0.90 15.41
C TYR A 295 -6.96 0.41 16.38
N ILE A 296 -5.74 0.97 16.30
CA ILE A 296 -4.61 0.58 17.17
C ILE A 296 -4.11 1.78 17.97
N PHE A 297 -3.61 2.82 17.31
CA PHE A 297 -2.97 3.95 17.97
C PHE A 297 -3.92 4.68 18.94
N ASN A 298 -5.05 5.17 18.44
CA ASN A 298 -5.99 5.94 19.27
C ASN A 298 -6.52 5.14 20.48
N PRO A 299 -6.94 3.86 20.35
CA PRO A 299 -7.36 3.06 21.51
C PRO A 299 -6.26 2.88 22.55
N ILE A 300 -5.01 2.63 22.12
CA ILE A 300 -3.87 2.46 23.04
C ILE A 300 -3.52 3.78 23.73
N ALA A 301 -3.42 4.88 22.97
CA ALA A 301 -3.09 6.19 23.49
C ALA A 301 -4.15 6.67 24.52
N LEU A 302 -5.44 6.46 24.24
CA LEU A 302 -6.52 6.79 25.17
C LEU A 302 -6.48 5.93 26.44
N LYS A 303 -6.22 4.63 26.32
CA LYS A 303 -6.11 3.72 27.46
C LYS A 303 -4.94 4.10 28.38
N HIS A 304 -3.82 4.51 27.79
CA HIS A 304 -2.59 4.83 28.52
C HIS A 304 -2.35 6.34 28.68
N ARG A 305 -3.38 7.16 28.55
CA ARG A 305 -3.28 8.64 28.65
C ARG A 305 -2.65 9.14 29.95
N TYR A 306 -2.78 8.35 31.03
CA TYR A 306 -2.21 8.70 32.35
C TYR A 306 -0.69 8.51 32.41
N TRP A 307 -0.07 7.88 31.40
CA TRP A 307 1.39 7.78 31.27
C TRP A 307 1.99 9.01 30.57
N GLU A 308 1.19 10.04 30.32
CA GLU A 308 1.59 11.28 29.64
C GLU A 308 2.29 11.00 28.29
N GLU A 309 3.51 11.52 28.08
CA GLU A 309 4.28 11.32 26.85
C GLU A 309 4.64 9.83 26.60
N TRP A 310 4.88 9.06 27.68
CA TRP A 310 5.19 7.63 27.56
C TRP A 310 4.02 6.81 27.01
N GLY A 311 2.80 7.14 27.35
CA GLY A 311 1.62 6.51 26.76
C GLY A 311 1.52 6.73 25.25
N LEU A 312 1.89 7.94 24.82
CA LEU A 312 1.97 8.29 23.39
C LEU A 312 3.10 7.52 22.69
N PHE A 313 4.29 7.45 23.30
CA PHE A 313 5.43 6.71 22.75
C PHE A 313 5.13 5.21 22.63
N TYR A 314 4.52 4.64 23.66
CA TYR A 314 4.07 3.25 23.64
C TYR A 314 3.06 2.98 22.52
N ALA A 315 2.06 3.85 22.36
CA ALA A 315 1.06 3.73 21.29
C ALA A 315 1.70 3.82 19.90
N LEU A 316 2.65 4.76 19.68
CA LEU A 316 3.42 4.86 18.44
C LEU A 316 4.22 3.58 18.18
N PHE A 317 4.95 3.09 19.20
CA PHE A 317 5.80 1.93 19.04
C PHE A 317 5.00 0.68 18.64
N ILE A 318 3.93 0.38 19.37
CA ILE A 318 3.06 -0.76 19.03
C ILE A 318 2.41 -0.61 17.66
N SER A 319 1.96 0.59 17.30
CA SER A 319 1.32 0.85 16.00
C SER A 319 2.25 0.57 14.84
N PHE A 320 3.51 1.01 14.93
CA PHE A 320 4.48 0.81 13.87
C PHE A 320 5.08 -0.59 13.85
N LEU A 321 5.17 -1.27 14.99
CA LEU A 321 5.44 -2.72 15.00
C LEU A 321 4.36 -3.50 14.25
N VAL A 322 3.08 -3.17 14.46
CA VAL A 322 1.98 -3.81 13.73
C VAL A 322 2.07 -3.53 12.24
N ILE A 323 2.43 -2.29 11.82
CA ILE A 323 2.67 -1.97 10.40
C ILE A 323 3.83 -2.84 9.85
N GLY A 324 4.93 -2.95 10.58
CA GLY A 324 6.06 -3.78 10.18
C GLY A 324 5.65 -5.24 10.00
N ILE A 325 5.05 -5.84 11.02
CA ILE A 325 4.56 -7.23 10.97
C ILE A 325 3.56 -7.41 9.82
N TRP A 326 2.65 -6.46 9.59
CA TRP A 326 1.67 -6.54 8.51
C TRP A 326 2.32 -6.64 7.12
N HIS A 327 3.46 -5.99 6.89
CA HIS A 327 4.17 -6.06 5.62
C HIS A 327 4.65 -7.47 5.30
N GLY A 328 5.23 -8.21 6.25
CA GLY A 328 5.74 -9.54 5.96
C GLY A 328 6.16 -10.35 7.18
N ALA A 329 6.32 -11.64 6.94
CA ALA A 329 6.74 -12.62 7.93
C ALA A 329 8.27 -12.76 7.96
N ALA A 330 8.97 -11.67 8.28
CA ALA A 330 10.43 -11.64 8.46
C ALA A 330 10.86 -10.62 9.51
N TRP A 331 12.00 -10.84 10.14
CA TRP A 331 12.57 -9.93 11.15
C TRP A 331 12.95 -8.56 10.58
N THR A 332 13.25 -8.48 9.29
CA THR A 332 13.53 -7.21 8.60
C THR A 332 12.35 -6.27 8.61
N TYR A 333 11.11 -6.78 8.47
CA TYR A 333 9.88 -5.97 8.57
C TYR A 333 9.61 -5.52 10.02
N VAL A 334 9.86 -6.39 11.01
CA VAL A 334 9.74 -6.02 12.44
C VAL A 334 10.72 -4.90 12.76
N PHE A 335 11.97 -5.03 12.30
CA PHE A 335 13.01 -4.02 12.50
C PHE A 335 12.69 -2.72 11.77
N PHE A 336 12.18 -2.78 10.53
CA PHE A 336 11.68 -1.62 9.80
C PHE A 336 10.60 -0.88 10.60
N GLY A 337 9.59 -1.60 11.11
CA GLY A 337 8.53 -1.03 11.93
C GLY A 337 9.07 -0.36 13.20
N ALA A 338 10.00 -1.02 13.91
CA ALA A 338 10.65 -0.46 15.10
C ALA A 338 11.45 0.82 14.77
N LEU A 339 12.17 0.84 13.66
CA LEU A 339 12.93 2.01 13.20
C LEU A 339 12.01 3.21 12.91
N GLN A 340 10.88 2.97 12.21
CA GLN A 340 9.88 4.01 11.96
C GLN A 340 9.26 4.53 13.27
N ALA A 341 8.96 3.64 14.22
CA ALA A 341 8.45 4.01 15.54
C ALA A 341 9.44 4.90 16.30
N ILE A 342 10.71 4.50 16.34
CA ILE A 342 11.79 5.28 17.01
C ILE A 342 11.92 6.67 16.38
N ALA A 343 11.87 6.77 15.04
CA ALA A 343 11.95 8.05 14.36
C ALA A 343 10.78 8.98 14.73
N LEU A 344 9.55 8.44 14.80
CA LEU A 344 8.36 9.21 15.19
C LEU A 344 8.37 9.62 16.66
N ILE A 345 8.87 8.76 17.55
CA ILE A 345 9.06 9.07 18.96
C ILE A 345 10.09 10.21 19.09
N TYR A 346 11.23 10.09 18.40
CA TYR A 346 12.26 11.15 18.35
C TYR A 346 11.67 12.48 17.83
N GLU A 347 10.88 12.45 16.76
CA GLU A 347 10.23 13.64 16.23
C GLU A 347 9.26 14.26 17.21
N THR A 348 8.54 13.46 17.96
CA THR A 348 7.59 13.92 18.97
C THR A 348 8.31 14.55 20.15
N ALA A 349 9.32 13.86 20.71
CA ALA A 349 10.12 14.32 21.83
C ALA A 349 10.91 15.61 21.52
N THR A 350 11.44 15.73 20.28
CA THR A 350 12.26 16.89 19.88
C THR A 350 11.46 18.02 19.24
N ARG A 351 10.14 17.94 19.18
CA ARG A 351 9.26 18.89 18.48
C ARG A 351 9.53 20.35 18.90
N ARG A 352 9.70 20.61 20.20
CA ARG A 352 9.96 21.96 20.72
C ARG A 352 11.33 22.49 20.27
N ALA A 353 12.37 21.65 20.32
CA ALA A 353 13.73 22.01 19.88
C ALA A 353 13.78 22.29 18.38
N ARG A 354 13.18 21.40 17.55
CA ARG A 354 13.10 21.60 16.09
C ARG A 354 12.35 22.88 15.71
N LYS A 355 11.29 23.24 16.44
CA LYS A 355 10.58 24.51 16.24
C LYS A 355 11.45 25.74 16.58
N LYS A 356 12.37 25.64 17.58
CA LYS A 356 13.32 26.72 17.85
C LYS A 356 14.36 26.87 16.73
N ILE A 357 14.86 25.73 16.20
CA ILE A 357 15.83 25.70 15.10
C ILE A 357 15.20 26.28 13.81
N SER A 358 13.97 25.87 13.48
CA SER A 358 13.27 26.35 12.27
C SER A 358 13.05 27.88 12.24
N LYS A 359 13.05 28.55 13.42
CA LYS A 359 12.95 30.01 13.51
C LYS A 359 14.29 30.74 13.26
N LYS A 360 15.42 30.00 13.36
CA LYS A 360 16.77 30.57 13.21
C LYS A 360 17.33 30.41 11.79
N ILE A 361 16.73 29.55 10.99
CA ILE A 361 17.18 29.21 9.63
C ILE A 361 16.17 29.80 8.63
N ASN A 362 16.66 30.20 7.44
CA ASN A 362 15.77 30.59 6.36
C ASN A 362 14.70 29.52 6.11
N PHE A 363 13.44 29.92 6.02
CA PHE A 363 12.30 29.02 5.90
C PHE A 363 12.39 28.07 4.71
N GLN A 364 12.84 28.55 3.56
CA GLN A 364 13.00 27.72 2.35
C GLN A 364 14.13 26.71 2.54
N ALA A 365 15.29 27.14 3.02
CA ALA A 365 16.43 26.26 3.30
C ALA A 365 16.06 25.19 4.32
N TYR A 366 15.37 25.55 5.41
CA TYR A 366 14.90 24.57 6.40
C TYR A 366 13.98 23.51 5.78
N ASN A 367 13.03 23.93 4.93
CA ASN A 367 12.13 22.99 4.25
C ASN A 367 12.88 22.03 3.32
N VAL A 368 13.79 22.53 2.50
CA VAL A 368 14.59 21.70 1.59
C VAL A 368 15.43 20.70 2.36
N ILE A 369 16.15 21.13 3.39
CA ILE A 369 16.96 20.25 4.24
C ILE A 369 16.07 19.19 4.91
N SER A 370 14.91 19.58 5.41
CA SER A 370 13.97 18.65 6.06
C SER A 370 13.46 17.59 5.09
N ILE A 371 13.12 17.96 3.85
CA ILE A 371 12.71 17.03 2.79
C ILE A 371 13.85 16.06 2.48
N LEU A 372 15.06 16.57 2.26
CA LEU A 372 16.23 15.73 1.93
C LEU A 372 16.56 14.75 3.07
N LEU A 373 16.56 15.19 4.33
CA LEU A 373 16.80 14.31 5.48
C LEU A 373 15.72 13.24 5.62
N THR A 374 14.45 13.61 5.40
CA THR A 374 13.34 12.65 5.45
C THR A 374 13.45 11.65 4.30
N PHE A 375 13.75 12.10 3.09
CA PHE A 375 13.97 11.25 1.93
C PHE A 375 15.11 10.25 2.17
N LEU A 376 16.25 10.71 2.66
CA LEU A 376 17.39 9.84 2.99
C LEU A 376 17.04 8.83 4.09
N PHE A 377 16.36 9.27 5.16
CA PHE A 377 15.88 8.34 6.20
C PHE A 377 14.99 7.24 5.62
N VAL A 378 14.04 7.61 4.75
CA VAL A 378 13.17 6.64 4.07
C VAL A 378 13.99 5.71 3.18
N THR A 379 14.95 6.25 2.41
CA THR A 379 15.85 5.46 1.56
C THR A 379 16.61 4.41 2.37
N PHE A 380 17.26 4.81 3.48
CA PHE A 380 17.99 3.87 4.33
C PHE A 380 17.06 2.86 5.02
N SER A 381 15.86 3.27 5.42
CA SER A 381 14.88 2.34 6.00
C SER A 381 14.38 1.31 4.98
N LEU A 382 14.27 1.68 3.70
CA LEU A 382 13.89 0.77 2.63
C LEU A 382 14.99 -0.25 2.27
N ILE A 383 16.27 0.00 2.59
CA ILE A 383 17.31 -1.03 2.48
C ILE A 383 17.00 -2.22 3.39
N ILE A 384 16.57 -1.93 4.64
CA ILE A 384 16.17 -2.98 5.59
C ILE A 384 14.92 -3.71 5.08
N PHE A 385 13.96 -2.96 4.56
CA PHE A 385 12.69 -3.48 4.05
C PHE A 385 12.86 -4.48 2.90
N GLN A 386 13.80 -4.25 1.99
CA GLN A 386 14.05 -5.12 0.83
C GLN A 386 14.97 -6.31 1.12
N SER A 387 15.75 -6.26 2.20
CA SER A 387 16.77 -7.26 2.50
C SER A 387 16.15 -8.54 3.05
N GLN A 388 16.77 -9.69 2.75
CA GLN A 388 16.31 -10.97 3.26
C GLN A 388 16.57 -11.10 4.75
N THR A 389 17.76 -10.67 5.20
CA THR A 389 18.14 -10.64 6.61
C THR A 389 18.57 -9.23 7.05
N ILE A 390 18.58 -9.00 8.37
CA ILE A 390 19.09 -7.75 8.93
C ILE A 390 20.59 -7.62 8.63
N GLY A 391 21.33 -8.74 8.62
CA GLY A 391 22.75 -8.79 8.24
C GLY A 391 22.99 -8.27 6.83
N ASP A 392 22.22 -8.73 5.85
CA ASP A 392 22.32 -8.27 4.45
C ASP A 392 22.09 -6.77 4.32
N ALA A 393 21.13 -6.22 5.10
CA ALA A 393 20.86 -4.79 5.09
C ALA A 393 22.08 -3.98 5.57
N PHE A 394 22.71 -4.42 6.65
CA PHE A 394 23.93 -3.77 7.17
C PHE A 394 25.13 -3.98 6.24
N ASP A 395 25.24 -5.13 5.58
CA ASP A 395 26.28 -5.40 4.59
C ASP A 395 26.15 -4.46 3.37
N ILE A 396 24.95 -4.28 2.84
CA ILE A 396 24.68 -3.30 1.76
C ILE A 396 25.10 -1.89 2.20
N ILE A 397 24.74 -1.47 3.43
CA ILE A 397 25.11 -0.15 3.96
C ILE A 397 26.64 -0.06 4.12
N TYR A 398 27.29 -1.09 4.63
CA TYR A 398 28.74 -1.12 4.77
C TYR A 398 29.43 -0.97 3.42
N LYS A 399 29.04 -1.76 2.42
CA LYS A 399 29.61 -1.72 1.08
C LYS A 399 29.36 -0.39 0.34
N MET A 400 28.26 0.28 0.66
CA MET A 400 27.98 1.63 0.14
C MET A 400 29.07 2.64 0.52
N PHE A 401 29.72 2.47 1.69
CA PHE A 401 30.77 3.38 2.16
C PHE A 401 32.20 2.82 2.00
N SER A 402 32.36 1.52 1.83
CA SER A 402 33.70 0.87 1.75
C SER A 402 34.14 0.57 0.32
N ASN A 403 33.22 0.29 -0.60
CA ASN A 403 33.58 -0.10 -1.95
C ASN A 403 33.98 1.12 -2.81
N SER A 404 35.16 1.06 -3.40
CA SER A 404 35.63 2.03 -4.41
C SER A 404 35.31 1.54 -5.83
N GLY A 405 35.36 2.43 -6.80
CA GLY A 405 35.18 2.11 -8.20
C GLY A 405 34.33 3.14 -8.96
N GLU A 406 34.14 2.90 -10.25
CA GLU A 406 33.36 3.78 -11.10
C GLU A 406 31.86 3.60 -10.93
N LEU A 407 31.10 4.64 -11.24
CA LEU A 407 29.65 4.61 -11.22
C LEU A 407 29.11 3.76 -12.39
N TYR A 408 28.44 2.67 -12.07
CA TYR A 408 27.78 1.83 -13.06
C TYR A 408 26.41 2.40 -13.44
N LEU A 409 26.33 3.01 -14.59
CA LEU A 409 25.07 3.51 -15.15
C LEU A 409 25.14 3.50 -16.68
N TYR A 410 24.44 2.56 -17.31
CA TYR A 410 24.36 2.53 -18.78
C TYR A 410 23.52 3.71 -19.28
N PRO A 411 24.03 4.51 -20.26
CA PRO A 411 23.34 5.69 -20.76
C PRO A 411 21.91 5.42 -21.25
N SER A 412 21.70 4.32 -21.97
CA SER A 412 20.40 3.95 -22.53
C SER A 412 19.34 3.65 -21.44
N ILE A 413 19.74 3.01 -20.32
CA ILE A 413 18.88 2.73 -19.19
C ILE A 413 18.72 4.01 -18.36
N GLY A 414 19.81 4.73 -18.10
CA GLY A 414 19.85 5.94 -17.28
C GLY A 414 18.93 7.05 -17.80
N ILE A 415 18.90 7.29 -19.12
CA ILE A 415 18.06 8.33 -19.71
C ILE A 415 16.59 8.12 -19.38
N PHE A 416 16.06 6.91 -19.60
CA PHE A 416 14.63 6.65 -19.35
C PHE A 416 14.29 6.63 -17.85
N MET A 417 15.18 6.14 -16.98
CA MET A 417 14.98 6.20 -15.53
C MET A 417 14.96 7.66 -15.03
N ILE A 418 15.95 8.46 -15.43
CA ILE A 418 16.08 9.85 -14.97
C ILE A 418 14.92 10.69 -15.50
N THR A 419 14.57 10.59 -16.79
CA THR A 419 13.46 11.34 -17.37
C THR A 419 12.12 10.90 -16.78
N GLY A 420 11.90 9.61 -16.55
CA GLY A 420 10.70 9.11 -15.87
C GLY A 420 10.56 9.64 -14.44
N CYS A 421 11.63 9.56 -13.64
CA CYS A 421 11.66 10.13 -12.29
C CYS A 421 11.44 11.66 -12.31
N ALA A 422 12.09 12.37 -13.25
CA ALA A 422 11.95 13.82 -13.39
C ALA A 422 10.51 14.23 -13.72
N ILE A 423 9.85 13.57 -14.68
CA ILE A 423 8.45 13.84 -15.02
C ILE A 423 7.54 13.60 -13.81
N MET A 424 7.73 12.49 -13.09
CA MET A 424 6.96 12.18 -11.87
C MET A 424 7.17 13.23 -10.79
N MET A 425 8.41 13.64 -10.52
CA MET A 425 8.72 14.65 -9.51
C MET A 425 8.24 16.04 -9.89
N ILE A 426 8.36 16.43 -11.18
CA ILE A 426 7.83 17.70 -11.66
C ILE A 426 6.32 17.75 -11.48
N TYR A 427 5.61 16.66 -11.79
CA TYR A 427 4.17 16.57 -11.56
C TYR A 427 3.85 16.71 -10.06
N ASP A 428 4.55 15.97 -9.19
CA ASP A 428 4.35 16.05 -7.74
C ASP A 428 4.64 17.45 -7.18
N LEU A 429 5.68 18.13 -7.67
CA LEU A 429 6.01 19.51 -7.28
C LEU A 429 4.95 20.50 -7.74
N GLN A 430 4.43 20.35 -8.97
CA GLN A 430 3.36 21.19 -9.50
C GLN A 430 2.09 21.06 -8.68
N GLU A 431 1.69 19.85 -8.35
CA GLU A 431 0.51 19.57 -7.54
C GLU A 431 0.66 20.01 -6.07
N GLU A 432 1.88 19.96 -5.50
CA GLU A 432 2.14 20.38 -4.13
C GLU A 432 2.14 21.89 -3.96
N TYR A 433 2.84 22.58 -4.86
CA TYR A 433 3.05 24.02 -4.75
C TYR A 433 2.15 24.84 -5.68
N LYS A 434 1.30 24.19 -6.47
CA LYS A 434 0.37 24.82 -7.44
C LYS A 434 1.09 25.82 -8.35
N ILE A 435 2.27 25.44 -8.81
CA ILE A 435 3.10 26.26 -9.71
C ILE A 435 2.43 26.24 -11.09
N VAL A 436 1.61 27.24 -11.36
CA VAL A 436 1.04 27.50 -12.68
C VAL A 436 2.08 28.32 -13.47
N PRO A 437 2.36 28.05 -14.74
CA PRO A 437 1.53 27.48 -15.81
C PRO A 437 1.90 26.07 -16.29
N PHE A 438 2.79 25.33 -15.64
CA PHE A 438 3.38 24.10 -16.17
C PHE A 438 2.59 22.81 -15.91
N SER A 439 1.37 22.85 -15.36
CA SER A 439 0.53 21.66 -15.20
C SER A 439 -0.04 21.20 -16.56
N LEU A 440 0.75 20.49 -17.35
CA LEU A 440 0.30 20.02 -18.67
C LEU A 440 -0.86 19.04 -18.57
N LEU A 441 -0.78 18.07 -17.63
CA LEU A 441 -1.80 17.02 -17.44
C LEU A 441 -3.06 17.52 -16.74
N SER A 442 -2.98 18.58 -15.93
CA SER A 442 -4.12 19.24 -15.26
C SER A 442 -4.42 20.63 -15.82
N ASN A 443 -4.01 20.90 -17.07
CA ASN A 443 -4.20 22.19 -17.71
C ASN A 443 -5.68 22.50 -17.95
N LYS A 444 -6.09 23.78 -17.78
CA LYS A 444 -7.45 24.22 -18.04
C LYS A 444 -7.81 24.18 -19.54
N SER A 445 -6.81 24.34 -20.42
CA SER A 445 -7.03 24.19 -21.87
C SER A 445 -7.20 22.72 -22.22
N TRP A 446 -8.37 22.36 -22.74
CA TRP A 446 -8.65 20.99 -23.19
C TRP A 446 -7.63 20.50 -24.22
N LEU A 447 -7.24 21.33 -25.18
CA LEU A 447 -6.28 20.95 -26.24
C LEU A 447 -4.90 20.62 -25.65
N VAL A 448 -4.39 21.48 -24.75
CA VAL A 448 -3.09 21.26 -24.07
C VAL A 448 -3.13 19.95 -23.28
N GLN A 449 -4.21 19.69 -22.58
CA GLN A 449 -4.39 18.47 -21.81
C GLN A 449 -4.40 17.23 -22.70
N GLN A 450 -5.15 17.24 -23.83
CA GLN A 450 -5.19 16.10 -24.76
C GLN A 450 -3.82 15.82 -25.39
N VAL A 451 -3.12 16.87 -25.83
CA VAL A 451 -1.74 16.73 -26.36
C VAL A 451 -0.81 16.16 -25.29
N ALA A 452 -0.90 16.62 -24.04
CA ALA A 452 -0.07 16.11 -22.94
C ALA A 452 -0.31 14.62 -22.66
N TYR A 453 -1.60 14.18 -22.64
CA TYR A 453 -1.90 12.75 -22.48
C TYR A 453 -1.50 11.91 -23.70
N ALA A 454 -1.64 12.44 -24.91
CA ALA A 454 -1.13 11.75 -26.12
C ALA A 454 0.38 11.56 -26.06
N LEU A 455 1.13 12.60 -25.70
CA LEU A 455 2.58 12.50 -25.51
C LEU A 455 2.96 11.53 -24.38
N LEU A 456 2.20 11.53 -23.27
CA LEU A 456 2.40 10.58 -22.18
C LEU A 456 2.22 9.13 -22.65
N LEU A 457 1.17 8.85 -23.43
CA LEU A 457 0.91 7.52 -23.98
C LEU A 457 2.01 7.10 -24.96
N ILE A 458 2.44 7.98 -25.84
CA ILE A 458 3.57 7.72 -26.75
C ILE A 458 4.83 7.41 -25.93
N TYR A 459 5.09 8.18 -24.88
CA TYR A 459 6.25 7.96 -24.02
C TYR A 459 6.16 6.62 -23.26
N ILE A 460 4.96 6.22 -22.78
CA ILE A 460 4.75 4.89 -22.20
C ILE A 460 5.06 3.78 -23.22
N LEU A 461 4.61 3.92 -24.47
CA LEU A 461 4.88 2.93 -25.52
C LEU A 461 6.36 2.82 -25.88
N MET A 462 7.11 3.94 -25.87
CA MET A 462 8.53 3.97 -26.20
C MET A 462 9.43 3.52 -25.05
N ALA A 463 9.11 3.93 -23.83
CA ALA A 463 9.97 3.77 -22.64
C ALA A 463 9.48 2.72 -21.67
N GLY A 464 8.25 2.22 -21.79
CA GLY A 464 7.65 1.26 -20.87
C GLY A 464 8.31 -0.12 -20.96
N VAL A 465 8.32 -0.83 -19.84
CA VAL A 465 8.73 -2.23 -19.73
C VAL A 465 7.44 -3.08 -19.64
N PHE A 466 7.06 -3.72 -20.74
CA PHE A 466 5.79 -4.45 -20.82
C PHE A 466 5.90 -5.90 -20.32
N ASP A 467 7.10 -6.46 -20.31
CA ASP A 467 7.44 -7.76 -19.75
C ASP A 467 7.97 -7.64 -18.31
N GLY A 468 7.64 -6.55 -17.64
CA GLY A 468 8.14 -6.20 -16.31
C GLY A 468 7.68 -7.14 -15.20
N GLY A 469 8.37 -7.06 -14.09
CA GLY A 469 8.14 -7.87 -12.90
C GLY A 469 6.73 -7.71 -12.30
N GLN A 470 6.38 -8.67 -11.47
CA GLN A 470 5.17 -8.59 -10.66
C GLN A 470 5.23 -7.34 -9.75
N PHE A 471 4.07 -6.89 -9.31
CA PHE A 471 3.97 -5.84 -8.30
C PHE A 471 4.78 -6.20 -7.05
N ILE A 472 5.56 -5.24 -6.55
CA ILE A 472 6.53 -5.47 -5.47
C ILE A 472 5.86 -6.08 -4.21
N TYR A 473 4.63 -5.69 -3.90
CA TYR A 473 3.85 -6.22 -2.76
C TYR A 473 3.21 -7.60 -3.01
N PHE A 474 3.34 -8.22 -4.18
CA PHE A 474 2.98 -9.63 -4.36
C PHE A 474 4.06 -10.59 -3.84
N ALA A 475 5.25 -10.07 -3.58
CA ALA A 475 6.36 -10.82 -3.03
C ALA A 475 6.33 -10.92 -1.48
N PHE A 476 5.43 -10.19 -0.82
CA PHE A 476 5.37 -10.08 0.66
C PHE A 476 4.17 -10.77 1.30
#